data_320ed9708839c7a09bf812bfe2083dcd
#
_entry.id   320ed9708839c7a09bf812bfe2083dcd
#
_cell.length_a   1.000
_cell.length_b   1.000
_cell.length_c   1.000
_cell.angle_alpha   90.00
_cell.angle_beta   90.00
_cell.angle_gamma   90.00
#
_symmetry.space_group_name_H-M   'P 1'
#
loop_
_entity.id
_entity.type
_entity.pdbx_description
1 polymer ?
#
loop_
_entity_poly.entity_id
_entity_poly.type
_entity_poly.pdbx_seq_one_letter_code
_entity_poly.pdbx_strand_id
1 'polypeptide(L)'
;MTSFARSESTWAKRNRRYTEHYLPWVGKTPMMGEICLQIDVSGSISEIELRHYAGHMARIIEQCNPSKVHVLYVDTQVQKHLEFVPAQGDEVKLEFYSGGGTDMEAGFRWIAKKLQDVEVIVCLTDGYTDFSTSSPVDVPVVWCVSSQVVPGYGEHVPFSIHEEK
;
A
#
# COMPACT_ATOMS: atom_id res chain seq x y z
N MET A 1 -3.81 16.12 -14.24
CA MET A 1 -4.72 15.06 -13.70
C MET A 1 -5.51 15.64 -12.54
N THR A 2 -6.82 15.59 -12.61
CA THR A 2 -7.70 16.14 -11.58
C THR A 2 -7.86 15.09 -10.48
N SER A 3 -7.17 15.28 -9.36
CA SER A 3 -7.41 14.53 -8.14
C SER A 3 -8.86 14.78 -7.68
N PHE A 4 -9.69 13.75 -7.69
CA PHE A 4 -11.04 13.83 -7.14
C PHE A 4 -10.95 13.77 -5.61
N ALA A 5 -10.80 14.94 -5.00
CA ALA A 5 -10.86 15.04 -3.55
C ALA A 5 -12.31 14.80 -3.07
N ARG A 6 -12.49 13.83 -2.19
CA ARG A 6 -13.76 13.61 -1.50
C ARG A 6 -14.09 14.83 -0.65
N SER A 7 -15.26 15.43 -0.82
CA SER A 7 -15.69 16.56 -0.02
C SER A 7 -16.39 16.06 1.25
N GLU A 8 -15.82 16.33 2.41
CA GLU A 8 -16.45 16.09 3.70
C GLU A 8 -17.01 17.40 4.28
N SER A 9 -18.22 17.35 4.83
CA SER A 9 -18.79 18.47 5.57
C SER A 9 -18.35 18.44 7.02
N THR A 10 -17.83 19.55 7.53
CA THR A 10 -17.43 19.67 8.94
C THR A 10 -18.16 20.83 9.63
N TRP A 11 -18.67 20.59 10.83
CA TRP A 11 -19.26 21.60 11.70
C TRP A 11 -18.23 22.38 12.53
N ALA A 12 -16.96 21.95 12.51
CA ALA A 12 -15.89 22.60 13.26
C ALA A 12 -15.52 24.01 12.72
N LYS A 13 -15.85 24.28 11.45
CA LYS A 13 -15.62 25.58 10.82
C LYS A 13 -16.88 26.10 10.19
N ARG A 14 -17.14 27.41 10.43
CA ARG A 14 -18.30 28.10 9.83
C ARG A 14 -18.04 28.37 8.35
N ASN A 15 -19.03 28.09 7.52
CA ASN A 15 -18.97 28.46 6.10
C ASN A 15 -19.14 29.99 5.95
N ARG A 16 -18.10 30.68 5.55
CA ARG A 16 -18.07 32.16 5.44
C ARG A 16 -18.94 32.73 4.31
N ARG A 17 -19.43 31.89 3.43
CA ARG A 17 -20.26 32.29 2.29
C ARG A 17 -21.73 32.51 2.67
N TYR A 18 -22.17 31.94 3.77
CA TYR A 18 -23.54 32.01 4.29
C TYR A 18 -23.50 32.46 5.74
N THR A 19 -23.63 33.80 5.94
CA THR A 19 -23.48 34.40 7.26
C THR A 19 -24.73 34.30 8.12
N GLU A 20 -25.91 34.13 7.49
CA GLU A 20 -27.20 34.09 8.19
C GLU A 20 -27.61 32.69 8.69
N HIS A 21 -26.99 31.67 8.14
CA HIS A 21 -27.28 30.26 8.51
C HIS A 21 -25.98 29.55 8.90
N TYR A 22 -26.03 28.80 10.01
CA TYR A 22 -24.90 27.97 10.41
C TYR A 22 -24.88 26.72 9.54
N LEU A 23 -24.16 26.79 8.41
CA LEU A 23 -23.95 25.66 7.53
C LEU A 23 -22.55 25.08 7.74
N PRO A 24 -22.38 23.76 7.62
CA PRO A 24 -21.07 23.15 7.73
C PRO A 24 -20.15 23.62 6.60
N TRP A 25 -18.89 23.78 6.92
CA TRP A 25 -17.88 24.04 5.90
C TRP A 25 -17.57 22.74 5.16
N VAL A 26 -17.61 22.78 3.83
CA VAL A 26 -17.23 21.65 2.99
C VAL A 26 -15.74 21.74 2.72
N GLY A 27 -14.98 20.91 3.40
CA GLY A 27 -13.54 20.74 3.17
C GLY A 27 -13.29 19.66 2.13
N LYS A 28 -12.18 19.77 1.42
CA LYS A 28 -11.66 18.68 0.60
C LYS A 28 -10.72 17.85 1.47
N THR A 29 -11.04 16.60 1.72
CA THR A 29 -10.08 15.66 2.29
C THR A 29 -9.05 15.35 1.21
N PRO A 30 -7.75 15.59 1.45
CA PRO A 30 -6.74 15.20 0.48
C PRO A 30 -6.82 13.69 0.26
N MET A 31 -7.07 13.26 -0.96
CA MET A 31 -6.92 11.87 -1.36
C MET A 31 -5.48 11.67 -1.82
N MET A 32 -4.86 10.62 -1.33
CA MET A 32 -3.61 10.13 -1.89
C MET A 32 -3.90 9.55 -3.29
N GLY A 33 -2.94 9.63 -4.20
CA GLY A 33 -3.04 9.04 -5.53
C GLY A 33 -3.12 7.51 -5.51
N GLU A 34 -2.61 6.87 -6.54
CA GLU A 34 -2.58 5.42 -6.60
C GLU A 34 -1.42 4.87 -5.76
N ILE A 35 -1.67 3.83 -4.97
CA ILE A 35 -0.64 3.12 -4.21
C ILE A 35 -0.49 1.69 -4.74
N CYS A 36 0.74 1.18 -4.67
CA CYS A 36 1.02 -0.21 -5.02
C CYS A 36 1.51 -0.97 -3.78
N LEU A 37 0.83 -2.05 -3.44
CA LEU A 37 1.19 -2.97 -2.39
C LEU A 37 1.84 -4.19 -3.02
N GLN A 38 3.13 -4.36 -2.81
CA GLN A 38 3.89 -5.50 -3.32
C GLN A 38 4.09 -6.50 -2.18
N ILE A 39 3.50 -7.67 -2.32
CA ILE A 39 3.46 -8.71 -1.28
C ILE A 39 4.36 -9.86 -1.72
N ASP A 40 5.32 -10.17 -0.88
CA ASP A 40 6.13 -11.37 -0.98
C ASP A 40 5.26 -12.60 -0.66
N VAL A 41 5.23 -13.54 -1.58
CA VAL A 41 4.53 -14.82 -1.45
C VAL A 41 5.48 -16.00 -1.65
N SER A 42 6.74 -15.78 -1.36
CA SER A 42 7.76 -16.84 -1.36
C SER A 42 7.42 -17.94 -0.35
N GLY A 43 8.03 -19.10 -0.50
CA GLY A 43 7.75 -20.27 0.34
C GLY A 43 8.12 -20.11 1.81
N SER A 44 8.85 -19.05 2.18
CA SER A 44 9.17 -18.68 3.57
C SER A 44 8.03 -17.97 4.30
N ILE A 45 7.08 -17.35 3.55
CA ILE A 45 5.96 -16.60 4.12
C ILE A 45 4.88 -17.55 4.62
N SER A 46 4.55 -17.45 5.89
CA SER A 46 3.47 -18.23 6.52
C SER A 46 2.10 -17.56 6.31
N GLU A 47 1.03 -18.36 6.48
CA GLU A 47 -0.34 -17.83 6.46
C GLU A 47 -0.58 -16.79 7.58
N ILE A 48 0.10 -16.95 8.71
CA ILE A 48 0.03 -15.99 9.84
C ILE A 48 0.62 -14.65 9.43
N GLU A 49 1.79 -14.65 8.78
CA GLU A 49 2.40 -13.42 8.25
C GLU A 49 1.51 -12.73 7.22
N LEU A 50 0.89 -13.49 6.35
CA LEU A 50 -0.04 -12.95 5.34
C LEU A 50 -1.25 -12.27 5.99
N ARG A 51 -1.78 -12.83 7.08
CA ARG A 51 -2.87 -12.20 7.85
C ARG A 51 -2.42 -10.89 8.51
N HIS A 52 -1.20 -10.84 9.04
CA HIS A 52 -0.62 -9.59 9.58
C HIS A 52 -0.45 -8.55 8.47
N TYR A 53 0.03 -8.96 7.29
CA TYR A 53 0.12 -8.08 6.13
C TYR A 53 -1.25 -7.51 5.75
N ALA A 54 -2.30 -8.33 5.75
CA ALA A 54 -3.67 -7.87 5.50
C ALA A 54 -4.13 -6.79 6.50
N GLY A 55 -3.81 -6.97 7.77
CA GLY A 55 -4.11 -5.97 8.81
C GLY A 55 -3.36 -4.65 8.61
N HIS A 56 -2.08 -4.69 8.25
CA HIS A 56 -1.30 -3.50 7.93
C HIS A 56 -1.81 -2.79 6.68
N MET A 57 -2.14 -3.54 5.64
CA MET A 57 -2.72 -2.99 4.42
C MET A 57 -4.03 -2.27 4.68
N ALA A 58 -4.93 -2.87 5.45
CA ALA A 58 -6.21 -2.25 5.80
C ALA A 58 -6.00 -0.90 6.50
N ARG A 59 -5.05 -0.81 7.42
CA ARG A 59 -4.68 0.44 8.10
C ARG A 59 -4.10 1.49 7.15
N ILE A 60 -3.22 1.08 6.24
CA ILE A 60 -2.63 1.98 5.23
C ILE A 60 -3.74 2.55 4.35
N ILE A 61 -4.66 1.71 3.87
CA ILE A 61 -5.78 2.15 3.03
C ILE A 61 -6.69 3.10 3.78
N GLU A 62 -7.02 2.80 5.04
CA GLU A 62 -7.87 3.64 5.86
C GLU A 62 -7.24 5.01 6.15
N GLN A 63 -5.95 5.04 6.47
CA GLN A 63 -5.24 6.28 6.83
C GLN A 63 -4.88 7.14 5.61
N CYS A 64 -4.43 6.51 4.53
CA CYS A 64 -3.98 7.21 3.34
C CYS A 64 -5.12 7.59 2.40
N ASN A 65 -6.28 6.92 2.52
CA ASN A 65 -7.45 7.13 1.65
C ASN A 65 -7.05 7.23 0.16
N PRO A 66 -6.40 6.18 -0.40
CA PRO A 66 -5.89 6.23 -1.77
C PRO A 66 -7.03 6.21 -2.79
N SER A 67 -6.78 6.81 -3.95
CA SER A 67 -7.72 6.79 -5.08
C SER A 67 -7.88 5.39 -5.67
N LYS A 68 -6.79 4.63 -5.71
CA LYS A 68 -6.73 3.25 -6.16
C LYS A 68 -5.61 2.50 -5.45
N VAL A 69 -5.81 1.21 -5.23
CA VAL A 69 -4.84 0.30 -4.64
C VAL A 69 -4.53 -0.81 -5.63
N HIS A 70 -3.27 -0.95 -5.99
CA HIS A 70 -2.76 -2.09 -6.73
C HIS A 70 -2.14 -3.08 -5.76
N VAL A 71 -2.49 -4.34 -5.87
CA VAL A 71 -1.89 -5.43 -5.08
C VAL A 71 -1.16 -6.37 -6.02
N LEU A 72 0.12 -6.52 -5.80
CA LEU A 72 1.01 -7.41 -6.55
C LEU A 72 1.48 -8.55 -5.65
N TYR A 73 1.26 -9.76 -6.08
CA TYR A 73 1.83 -10.96 -5.48
C TYR A 73 3.09 -11.33 -6.23
N VAL A 74 4.21 -11.32 -5.53
CA VAL A 74 5.54 -11.52 -6.13
C VAL A 74 6.28 -12.65 -5.44
N ASP A 75 6.83 -13.54 -6.22
CA ASP A 75 7.84 -14.53 -5.81
C ASP A 75 9.11 -14.32 -6.66
N THR A 76 9.43 -15.17 -7.60
CA THR A 76 10.46 -14.94 -8.62
C THR A 76 9.96 -14.10 -9.80
N GLN A 77 8.67 -13.89 -9.88
CA GLN A 77 7.98 -13.05 -10.85
C GLN A 77 6.67 -12.55 -10.26
N VAL A 78 5.98 -11.66 -10.99
CA VAL A 78 4.62 -11.22 -10.59
C VAL A 78 3.65 -12.35 -10.91
N GLN A 79 3.08 -12.97 -9.88
CA GLN A 79 2.12 -14.07 -9.99
C GLN A 79 0.71 -13.56 -10.27
N LYS A 80 0.33 -12.46 -9.61
CA LYS A 80 -1.00 -11.88 -9.74
C LYS A 80 -0.96 -10.37 -9.50
N HIS A 81 -1.82 -9.66 -10.21
CA HIS A 81 -2.10 -8.25 -10.00
C HIS A 81 -3.61 -8.05 -9.77
N LEU A 82 -3.97 -7.36 -8.71
CA LEU A 82 -5.34 -6.97 -8.38
C LEU A 82 -5.42 -5.46 -8.26
N GLU A 83 -6.58 -4.91 -8.61
CA GLU A 83 -6.90 -3.50 -8.46
C GLU A 83 -8.14 -3.33 -7.59
N PHE A 84 -8.09 -2.37 -6.67
CA PHE A 84 -9.19 -2.04 -5.78
C PHE A 84 -9.38 -0.53 -5.76
N VAL A 85 -10.65 -0.11 -5.78
CA VAL A 85 -11.04 1.29 -5.64
C VAL A 85 -11.80 1.45 -4.33
N PRO A 86 -11.14 1.85 -3.23
CA PRO A 86 -11.77 1.90 -1.89
C PRO A 86 -13.03 2.76 -1.84
N ALA A 87 -13.08 3.84 -2.63
CA ALA A 87 -14.24 4.71 -2.72
C ALA A 87 -15.50 4.03 -3.30
N GLN A 88 -15.35 2.88 -4.00
CA GLN A 88 -16.45 2.07 -4.52
C GLN A 88 -16.88 0.98 -3.56
N GLY A 89 -16.26 0.88 -2.38
CA GLY A 89 -16.56 -0.12 -1.38
C GLY A 89 -15.87 -1.45 -1.62
N ASP A 90 -14.85 -1.48 -2.48
CA ASP A 90 -14.05 -2.68 -2.69
C ASP A 90 -13.28 -3.04 -1.41
N GLU A 91 -13.45 -4.26 -0.95
CA GLU A 91 -12.66 -4.82 0.13
C GLU A 91 -11.41 -5.47 -0.42
N VAL A 92 -10.25 -5.09 0.12
CA VAL A 92 -8.98 -5.74 -0.24
C VAL A 92 -8.88 -7.08 0.46
N LYS A 93 -9.00 -8.16 -0.31
CA LYS A 93 -8.83 -9.53 0.18
C LYS A 93 -7.51 -10.07 -0.31
N LEU A 94 -6.68 -10.51 0.63
CA LEU A 94 -5.45 -11.22 0.28
C LEU A 94 -5.75 -12.69 0.02
N GLU A 95 -5.17 -13.19 -1.05
CA GLU A 95 -5.19 -14.61 -1.38
C GLU A 95 -3.83 -15.22 -1.00
N PHE A 96 -3.86 -16.43 -0.47
CA PHE A 96 -2.63 -17.16 -0.16
C PHE A 96 -2.10 -17.81 -1.44
N TYR A 97 -0.84 -17.51 -1.75
CA TYR A 97 -0.07 -18.19 -2.79
C TYR A 97 1.16 -18.81 -2.14
N SER A 98 1.43 -20.06 -2.43
CA SER A 98 2.68 -20.71 -2.05
C SER A 98 3.58 -20.68 -3.27
N GLY A 99 4.57 -19.80 -3.26
CA GLY A 99 5.56 -19.64 -4.33
C GLY A 99 6.88 -20.36 -4.06
N GLY A 100 7.83 -20.18 -4.96
CA GLY A 100 9.17 -20.73 -4.87
C GLY A 100 10.17 -19.82 -4.17
N GLY A 101 11.07 -19.18 -4.95
CA GLY A 101 12.06 -18.23 -4.44
C GLY A 101 11.50 -16.82 -4.30
N THR A 102 12.39 -15.86 -3.98
CA THR A 102 12.03 -14.45 -3.80
C THR A 102 12.87 -13.55 -4.71
N ASP A 103 12.22 -12.82 -5.62
CA ASP A 103 12.82 -11.73 -6.40
C ASP A 103 11.87 -10.53 -6.36
N MET A 104 11.99 -9.71 -5.32
CA MET A 104 11.14 -8.51 -5.16
C MET A 104 11.37 -7.50 -6.28
N GLU A 105 12.52 -7.51 -6.94
CA GLU A 105 12.80 -6.61 -8.06
C GLU A 105 11.98 -6.93 -9.31
N ALA A 106 11.53 -8.17 -9.47
CA ALA A 106 10.60 -8.53 -10.53
C ALA A 106 9.31 -7.71 -10.47
N GLY A 107 8.82 -7.43 -9.27
CA GLY A 107 7.66 -6.55 -9.05
C GLY A 107 7.94 -5.10 -9.48
N PHE A 108 9.07 -4.54 -9.10
CA PHE A 108 9.45 -3.17 -9.51
C PHE A 108 9.59 -3.03 -11.02
N ARG A 109 10.21 -4.01 -11.68
CA ARG A 109 10.31 -4.02 -13.15
C ARG A 109 8.93 -4.08 -13.81
N TRP A 110 8.00 -4.80 -13.20
CA TRP A 110 6.63 -4.90 -13.67
C TRP A 110 5.88 -3.57 -13.46
N ILE A 111 5.99 -2.97 -12.26
CA ILE A 111 5.38 -1.67 -11.92
C ILE A 111 5.85 -0.59 -12.91
N ALA A 112 7.16 -0.48 -13.14
CA ALA A 112 7.73 0.49 -14.06
C ALA A 112 7.19 0.39 -15.49
N LYS A 113 6.78 -0.81 -15.92
CA LYS A 113 6.23 -1.05 -17.26
C LYS A 113 4.71 -0.84 -17.35
N LYS A 114 3.99 -1.09 -16.27
CA LYS A 114 2.53 -1.25 -16.30
C LYS A 114 1.78 -0.16 -15.55
N LEU A 115 2.38 0.41 -14.51
CA LEU A 115 1.75 1.37 -13.61
C LEU A 115 2.52 2.70 -13.67
N GLN A 116 1.89 3.75 -14.24
CA GLN A 116 2.55 5.05 -14.42
C GLN A 116 2.12 6.10 -13.38
N ASP A 117 0.97 5.89 -12.73
CA ASP A 117 0.35 6.86 -11.83
C ASP A 117 0.51 6.50 -10.34
N VAL A 118 1.34 5.50 -10.02
CA VAL A 118 1.63 5.09 -8.64
C VAL A 118 2.48 6.15 -7.95
N GLU A 119 2.03 6.61 -6.78
CA GLU A 119 2.73 7.63 -5.98
C GLU A 119 3.65 7.03 -4.92
N VAL A 120 3.37 5.81 -4.45
CA VAL A 120 4.18 5.09 -3.47
C VAL A 120 4.04 3.59 -3.65
N ILE A 121 5.12 2.87 -3.38
CA ILE A 121 5.14 1.40 -3.35
C ILE A 121 5.40 0.96 -1.92
N VAL A 122 4.54 0.12 -1.38
CA VAL A 122 4.71 -0.51 -0.07
C VAL A 122 5.01 -1.98 -0.27
N CYS A 123 6.17 -2.42 0.19
CA CYS A 123 6.62 -3.81 0.09
C CYS A 123 6.47 -4.52 1.42
N LEU A 124 5.84 -5.68 1.40
CA LEU A 124 5.63 -6.55 2.54
C LEU A 124 6.40 -7.85 2.32
N THR A 125 7.42 -8.10 3.14
CA THR A 125 8.33 -9.26 3.00
C THR A 125 8.88 -9.67 4.36
N ASP A 126 9.36 -10.90 4.46
CA ASP A 126 10.15 -11.37 5.60
C ASP A 126 11.62 -10.90 5.53
N GLY A 127 12.04 -10.34 4.40
CA GLY A 127 13.38 -9.80 4.20
C GLY A 127 14.42 -10.81 3.71
N TYR A 128 14.05 -12.07 3.50
CA TYR A 128 14.96 -13.08 2.95
C TYR A 128 15.02 -13.02 1.42
N THR A 129 15.44 -11.87 0.91
CA THR A 129 15.60 -11.58 -0.51
C THR A 129 16.87 -10.77 -0.72
N ASP A 130 17.38 -10.77 -1.94
CA ASP A 130 18.47 -9.89 -2.33
C ASP A 130 17.92 -8.47 -2.54
N PHE A 131 18.49 -7.53 -1.80
CA PHE A 131 18.17 -6.10 -1.95
C PHE A 131 19.22 -5.41 -2.80
N SER A 132 18.80 -4.70 -3.82
CA SER A 132 19.67 -3.75 -4.51
C SER A 132 20.10 -2.61 -3.59
N THR A 133 21.19 -1.94 -3.92
CA THR A 133 21.69 -0.77 -3.18
C THR A 133 20.96 0.54 -3.56
N SER A 134 20.17 0.50 -4.62
CA SER A 134 19.43 1.67 -5.12
C SER A 134 18.05 1.26 -5.62
N SER A 135 17.08 2.16 -5.50
CA SER A 135 15.73 1.94 -6.01
C SER A 135 15.72 1.78 -7.53
N PRO A 136 15.08 0.74 -8.06
CA PRO A 136 14.90 0.57 -9.51
C PRO A 136 13.75 1.42 -10.08
N VAL A 137 13.07 2.20 -9.25
CA VAL A 137 11.93 3.06 -9.60
C VAL A 137 12.09 4.44 -9.01
N ASP A 138 11.50 5.46 -9.66
CA ASP A 138 11.58 6.86 -9.24
C ASP A 138 10.56 7.23 -8.15
N VAL A 139 9.65 6.32 -7.80
CA VAL A 139 8.64 6.55 -6.75
C VAL A 139 9.17 6.10 -5.38
N PRO A 140 8.72 6.73 -4.28
CA PRO A 140 9.07 6.32 -2.94
C PRO A 140 8.71 4.85 -2.67
N VAL A 141 9.63 4.14 -2.01
CA VAL A 141 9.45 2.75 -1.61
C VAL A 141 9.49 2.65 -0.09
N VAL A 142 8.50 2.00 0.48
CA VAL A 142 8.40 1.69 1.91
C VAL A 142 8.48 0.18 2.10
N TRP A 143 9.46 -0.25 2.89
CA TRP A 143 9.67 -1.65 3.21
C TRP A 143 9.11 -1.97 4.58
N CYS A 144 8.09 -2.81 4.63
CA CYS A 144 7.59 -3.42 5.85
C CYS A 144 8.19 -4.82 5.97
N VAL A 145 9.15 -4.98 6.86
CA VAL A 145 9.95 -6.22 7.00
C VAL A 145 9.65 -6.87 8.34
N SER A 146 9.27 -8.16 8.33
CA SER A 146 8.95 -8.91 9.54
C SER A 146 10.17 -9.44 10.29
N SER A 147 11.33 -9.45 9.65
CA SER A 147 12.62 -9.81 10.27
C SER A 147 13.44 -8.58 10.67
N GLN A 148 14.68 -8.80 11.11
CA GLN A 148 15.63 -7.75 11.44
C GLN A 148 16.49 -7.29 10.25
N VAL A 149 16.18 -7.77 9.06
CA VAL A 149 16.89 -7.38 7.83
C VAL A 149 16.55 -5.96 7.46
N VAL A 150 17.57 -5.19 7.11
CA VAL A 150 17.40 -3.78 6.67
C VAL A 150 17.60 -3.72 5.16
N PRO A 151 16.61 -3.24 4.41
CA PRO A 151 16.72 -3.04 2.97
C PRO A 151 17.82 -2.05 2.59
N GLY A 152 18.38 -2.20 1.40
CA GLY A 152 19.46 -1.34 0.92
C GLY A 152 19.01 0.06 0.47
N TYR A 153 17.71 0.30 0.32
CA TYR A 153 17.09 1.57 -0.08
C TYR A 153 15.65 1.67 0.40
N GLY A 154 15.07 2.87 0.28
CA GLY A 154 13.69 3.16 0.69
C GLY A 154 13.55 3.40 2.19
N GLU A 155 12.32 3.59 2.64
CA GLU A 155 11.97 3.72 4.04
C GLU A 155 11.79 2.33 4.64
N HIS A 156 12.41 2.08 5.79
CA HIS A 156 12.29 0.79 6.49
C HIS A 156 11.37 0.92 7.70
N VAL A 157 10.30 0.14 7.70
CA VAL A 157 9.35 0.02 8.81
C VAL A 157 9.41 -1.41 9.33
N PRO A 158 10.14 -1.67 10.43
CA PRO A 158 10.14 -2.99 11.05
C PRO A 158 8.78 -3.25 11.71
N PHE A 159 8.26 -4.45 11.57
CA PHE A 159 7.10 -4.87 12.32
C PHE A 159 7.31 -6.25 12.92
N SER A 160 6.76 -6.45 14.11
CA SER A 160 6.85 -7.72 14.80
C SER A 160 5.55 -8.48 14.61
N ILE A 161 5.67 -9.75 14.25
CA ILE A 161 4.56 -10.68 14.28
C ILE A 161 4.42 -11.15 15.71
N HIS A 162 3.49 -10.56 16.46
CA HIS A 162 3.14 -11.08 17.77
C HIS A 162 2.12 -12.18 17.60
N GLU A 163 2.48 -13.40 17.96
CA GLU A 163 1.47 -14.44 18.18
C GLU A 163 0.63 -13.98 19.38
N GLU A 164 -0.63 -13.63 19.14
CA GLU A 164 -1.60 -13.53 20.21
C GLU A 164 -1.76 -14.93 20.80
N LYS A 165 -1.29 -15.08 22.04
CA LYS A 165 -1.47 -16.31 22.84
C LYS A 165 -2.90 -16.44 23.33
#